data_60418c7e343daea8b73ed34cded30142
#
_entry.id   60418c7e343daea8b73ed34cded30142
#
_cell.length_a   1.000
_cell.length_b   1.000
_cell.length_c   1.000
_cell.angle_alpha   90.00
_cell.angle_beta   90.00
_cell.angle_gamma   90.00
#
_symmetry.space_group_name_H-M   'P 1'
#
loop_
_entity.id
_entity.type
_entity.pdbx_description
1 polymer ?
#
loop_
_entity_poly.entity_id
_entity_poly.type
_entity_poly.pdbx_seq_one_letter_code
_entity_poly.pdbx_strand_id
1 'polypeptide(L)'
;LSKLDVENGLRETFMEDNGSYTYKMVPMENNVWTQSFFTGIVAYMYYHYREQKYLDFLYGLFGYYEKNLYSHLEEIDHDAGFIHSLYAVAAYKITGDVKFQRMALKAADELGKRHHYESGVIASFCSLKDSKINMIADDVMNLQLIIWAHSETNHPFYERVYKKHAQAVINYIIRE
;
A
#
# COMPACT_ATOMS: atom_id res chain seq x y z
N LEU A 1 20.76 -1.31 -6.04
CA LEU A 1 20.49 -2.17 -4.88
C LEU A 1 21.70 -2.30 -3.95
N SER A 2 22.93 -2.42 -4.45
CA SER A 2 24.13 -2.56 -3.60
C SER A 2 24.38 -1.37 -2.63
N LYS A 3 23.66 -0.26 -2.79
CA LYS A 3 23.71 0.92 -1.91
C LYS A 3 22.45 1.06 -1.04
N LEU A 4 21.52 0.11 -1.13
CA LEU A 4 20.32 0.09 -0.33
C LEU A 4 20.60 -0.78 0.90
N ASP A 5 20.54 -0.14 2.01
CA ASP A 5 20.68 -0.78 3.30
C ASP A 5 19.29 -0.94 3.90
N VAL A 6 18.78 -2.17 3.92
CA VAL A 6 17.46 -2.47 4.47
C VAL A 6 17.40 -2.11 5.96
N GLU A 7 18.54 -2.17 6.66
CA GLU A 7 18.62 -1.81 8.08
C GLU A 7 18.53 -0.28 8.30
N ASN A 8 19.02 0.51 7.33
CA ASN A 8 19.04 1.98 7.44
C ASN A 8 17.90 2.69 6.69
N GLY A 9 17.01 1.94 6.05
CA GLY A 9 15.84 2.48 5.37
C GLY A 9 16.03 2.81 3.89
N LEU A 10 15.06 3.49 3.32
CA LEU A 10 15.08 3.95 1.94
C LEU A 10 15.49 5.42 1.85
N ARG A 11 16.03 5.82 0.70
CA ARG A 11 16.44 7.20 0.46
C ARG A 11 15.26 8.03 -0.02
N GLU A 12 15.06 9.16 0.62
CA GLU A 12 14.32 10.27 0.03
C GLU A 12 15.32 11.25 -0.59
N THR A 13 15.03 11.72 -1.79
CA THR A 13 15.89 12.64 -2.53
C THR A 13 15.23 14.00 -2.61
N PHE A 14 15.97 15.03 -2.27
CA PHE A 14 15.52 16.42 -2.33
C PHE A 14 16.39 17.18 -3.34
N MET A 15 15.78 18.10 -4.07
CA MET A 15 16.49 19.04 -4.93
C MET A 15 16.75 20.33 -4.14
N GLU A 16 17.98 20.74 -4.07
CA GLU A 16 18.41 21.99 -3.47
C GLU A 16 18.22 23.16 -4.44
N ASP A 17 18.16 24.37 -3.94
CA ASP A 17 17.98 25.59 -4.75
C ASP A 17 19.07 25.78 -5.83
N ASN A 18 20.25 25.22 -5.62
CA ASN A 18 21.36 25.24 -6.56
C ASN A 18 21.29 24.16 -7.67
N GLY A 19 20.19 23.36 -7.68
CA GLY A 19 20.00 22.26 -8.62
C GLY A 19 20.76 20.97 -8.28
N SER A 20 21.49 20.92 -7.16
CA SER A 20 22.06 19.67 -6.67
C SER A 20 21.03 18.81 -5.97
N TYR A 21 21.32 17.51 -5.85
CA TYR A 21 20.46 16.58 -5.12
C TYR A 21 21.13 16.17 -3.82
N THR A 22 20.37 16.29 -2.74
CA THR A 22 20.70 15.69 -1.44
C THR A 22 19.73 14.55 -1.15
N TYR A 23 20.12 13.66 -0.25
CA TYR A 23 19.23 12.57 0.18
C TYR A 23 19.27 12.42 1.68
N LYS A 24 18.12 12.01 2.21
CA LYS A 24 17.94 11.61 3.60
C LYS A 24 17.59 10.13 3.64
N MET A 25 18.20 9.40 4.57
CA MET A 25 17.75 8.04 4.87
C MET A 25 16.49 8.15 5.72
N VAL A 26 15.42 7.50 5.26
CA VAL A 26 14.17 7.41 6.00
C VAL A 26 14.13 6.04 6.66
N PRO A 27 14.14 5.99 7.99
CA PRO A 27 14.03 4.72 8.70
C PRO A 27 12.80 3.93 8.25
N MET A 28 12.97 2.64 8.02
CA MET A 28 11.86 1.75 7.65
C MET A 28 10.79 1.63 8.75
N GLU A 29 11.07 2.12 9.95
CA GLU A 29 10.15 2.09 11.09
C GLU A 29 8.93 3.02 10.95
N ASN A 30 8.97 3.97 10.04
CA ASN A 30 7.94 5.02 9.95
C ASN A 30 6.78 4.70 8.99
N ASN A 31 6.69 3.49 8.47
CA ASN A 31 5.61 3.03 7.57
C ASN A 31 5.21 4.05 6.49
N VAL A 32 6.22 4.67 5.86
CA VAL A 32 6.00 5.72 4.85
C VAL A 32 5.50 5.08 3.57
N TRP A 33 4.29 5.41 3.15
CA TRP A 33 3.63 4.84 1.97
C TRP A 33 4.47 4.93 0.68
N THR A 34 5.26 6.00 0.51
CA THR A 34 6.12 6.22 -0.65
C THR A 34 7.20 5.15 -0.83
N GLN A 35 7.64 4.49 0.24
CA GLN A 35 8.64 3.43 0.19
C GLN A 35 8.18 2.24 -0.67
N SER A 36 6.87 1.97 -0.68
CA SER A 36 6.32 0.86 -1.44
C SER A 36 6.31 1.09 -2.95
N PHE A 37 6.36 2.33 -3.41
CA PHE A 37 6.59 2.61 -4.83
C PHE A 37 7.95 2.08 -5.28
N PHE A 38 8.97 2.18 -4.43
CA PHE A 38 10.27 1.60 -4.74
C PHE A 38 10.21 0.07 -4.80
N THR A 39 9.52 -0.59 -3.87
CA THR A 39 9.36 -2.06 -3.93
C THR A 39 8.58 -2.51 -5.16
N GLY A 40 7.59 -1.73 -5.59
CA GLY A 40 6.88 -1.94 -6.85
C GLY A 40 7.81 -1.88 -8.07
N ILE A 41 8.73 -0.89 -8.10
CA ILE A 41 9.77 -0.79 -9.13
C ILE A 41 10.68 -2.03 -9.10
N VAL A 42 11.10 -2.48 -7.93
CA VAL A 42 11.95 -3.68 -7.79
C VAL A 42 11.23 -4.94 -8.30
N ALA A 43 9.94 -5.09 -7.98
CA ALA A 43 9.13 -6.19 -8.50
C ALA A 43 9.04 -6.15 -10.03
N TYR A 44 8.84 -4.96 -10.59
CA TYR A 44 8.81 -4.75 -12.05
C TYR A 44 10.17 -5.06 -12.70
N MET A 45 11.29 -4.68 -12.07
CA MET A 45 12.63 -5.02 -12.53
C MET A 45 12.85 -6.53 -12.54
N TYR A 46 12.38 -7.24 -11.50
CA TYR A 46 12.42 -8.70 -11.53
C TYR A 46 11.57 -9.28 -12.64
N TYR A 47 10.38 -8.76 -12.85
CA TYR A 47 9.50 -9.23 -13.92
C TYR A 47 10.18 -9.15 -15.30
N HIS A 48 10.97 -8.10 -15.55
CA HIS A 48 11.67 -7.91 -16.83
C HIS A 48 13.00 -8.65 -16.92
N TYR A 49 13.84 -8.55 -15.91
CA TYR A 49 15.23 -8.99 -15.99
C TYR A 49 15.49 -10.36 -15.38
N ARG A 50 14.58 -10.86 -14.56
CA ARG A 50 14.69 -12.17 -13.88
C ARG A 50 15.96 -12.36 -13.05
N GLU A 51 16.61 -11.28 -12.63
CA GLU A 51 17.79 -11.33 -11.80
C GLU A 51 17.42 -11.57 -10.32
N GLN A 52 18.07 -12.58 -9.70
CA GLN A 52 17.79 -13.01 -8.33
C GLN A 52 17.89 -11.89 -7.29
N LYS A 53 18.83 -10.96 -7.47
CA LYS A 53 19.03 -9.82 -6.55
C LYS A 53 17.77 -9.00 -6.26
N TYR A 54 16.82 -8.93 -7.21
CA TYR A 54 15.55 -8.22 -7.02
C TYR A 54 14.60 -9.01 -6.13
N LEU A 55 14.57 -10.34 -6.29
CA LEU A 55 13.81 -11.19 -5.38
C LEU A 55 14.39 -11.19 -3.98
N ASP A 56 15.70 -11.33 -3.85
CA ASP A 56 16.37 -11.33 -2.54
C ASP A 56 16.05 -10.05 -1.77
N PHE A 57 16.00 -8.91 -2.47
CA PHE A 57 15.62 -7.63 -1.88
C PHE A 57 14.16 -7.66 -1.38
N LEU A 58 13.21 -8.13 -2.19
CA LEU A 58 11.80 -8.20 -1.79
C LEU A 58 11.59 -9.16 -0.61
N TYR A 59 12.26 -10.31 -0.63
CA TYR A 59 12.21 -11.26 0.48
C TYR A 59 12.85 -10.72 1.76
N GLY A 60 13.93 -9.95 1.63
CA GLY A 60 14.60 -9.29 2.75
C GLY A 60 13.71 -8.29 3.49
N LEU A 61 12.74 -7.69 2.79
CA LEU A 61 11.79 -6.75 3.39
C LEU A 61 10.57 -7.41 4.03
N PHE A 62 10.39 -8.73 3.87
CA PHE A 62 9.17 -9.41 4.31
C PHE A 62 8.88 -9.19 5.80
N GLY A 63 9.86 -9.42 6.65
CA GLY A 63 9.70 -9.26 8.11
C GLY A 63 9.37 -7.83 8.54
N TYR A 64 9.87 -6.82 7.81
CA TYR A 64 9.52 -5.43 8.05
C TYR A 64 8.03 -5.16 7.78
N TYR A 65 7.53 -5.52 6.59
CA TYR A 65 6.12 -5.31 6.23
C TYR A 65 5.17 -6.14 7.09
N GLU A 66 5.58 -7.37 7.44
CA GLU A 66 4.81 -8.23 8.34
C GLU A 66 4.68 -7.61 9.73
N LYS A 67 5.81 -7.19 10.31
CA LYS A 67 5.81 -6.53 11.63
C LYS A 67 4.90 -5.30 11.64
N ASN A 68 5.05 -4.41 10.65
CA ASN A 68 4.24 -3.19 10.60
C ASN A 68 2.75 -3.50 10.46
N LEU A 69 2.39 -4.45 9.61
CA LEU A 69 0.98 -4.83 9.42
C LEU A 69 0.34 -5.45 10.67
N TYR A 70 1.07 -6.28 11.41
CA TYR A 70 0.49 -7.04 12.53
C TYR A 70 0.66 -6.36 13.89
N SER A 71 1.67 -5.50 14.07
CA SER A 71 1.96 -4.86 15.36
C SER A 71 1.28 -3.51 15.57
N HIS A 72 0.80 -2.87 14.49
CA HIS A 72 0.26 -1.51 14.50
C HIS A 72 -1.06 -1.41 13.75
N LEU A 73 -1.99 -2.34 14.03
CA LEU A 73 -3.28 -2.42 13.33
C LEU A 73 -4.13 -1.14 13.50
N GLU A 74 -3.99 -0.45 14.63
CA GLU A 74 -4.68 0.79 14.94
C GLU A 74 -4.13 2.01 14.18
N GLU A 75 -2.91 1.91 13.67
CA GLU A 75 -2.24 2.97 12.90
C GLU A 75 -2.46 2.81 11.39
N ILE A 76 -3.08 1.69 10.96
CA ILE A 76 -3.35 1.45 9.55
C ILE A 76 -4.39 2.44 9.05
N ASP A 77 -3.99 3.24 8.08
CA ASP A 77 -4.86 4.17 7.38
C ASP A 77 -5.15 3.73 5.94
N HIS A 78 -5.65 4.63 5.10
CA HIS A 78 -5.98 4.34 3.71
C HIS A 78 -4.76 3.96 2.87
N ASP A 79 -3.55 4.41 3.23
CA ASP A 79 -2.29 4.14 2.52
C ASP A 79 -1.90 2.66 2.52
N ALA A 80 -2.56 1.83 3.35
CA ALA A 80 -2.42 0.37 3.27
C ALA A 80 -2.65 -0.17 1.84
N GLY A 81 -3.49 0.50 1.05
CA GLY A 81 -3.72 0.20 -0.35
C GLY A 81 -2.46 0.36 -1.20
N PHE A 82 -1.76 1.50 -1.10
CA PHE A 82 -0.48 1.73 -1.78
C PHE A 82 0.59 0.77 -1.30
N ILE A 83 0.76 0.69 0.02
CA ILE A 83 1.82 -0.09 0.66
C ILE A 83 1.76 -1.53 0.20
N HIS A 84 0.62 -2.17 0.33
CA HIS A 84 0.53 -3.61 0.10
C HIS A 84 0.22 -4.00 -1.35
N SER A 85 -0.37 -3.11 -2.16
CA SER A 85 -0.48 -3.34 -3.61
C SER A 85 0.88 -3.37 -4.28
N LEU A 86 1.75 -2.43 -3.91
CA LEU A 86 3.07 -2.27 -4.52
C LEU A 86 4.14 -3.19 -3.92
N TYR A 87 3.89 -3.74 -2.75
CA TYR A 87 4.77 -4.73 -2.13
C TYR A 87 4.18 -6.15 -2.18
N ALA A 88 3.20 -6.44 -1.34
CA ALA A 88 2.73 -7.81 -1.12
C ALA A 88 2.02 -8.41 -2.34
N VAL A 89 1.12 -7.65 -2.98
CA VAL A 89 0.43 -8.10 -4.21
C VAL A 89 1.44 -8.24 -5.34
N ALA A 90 2.34 -7.27 -5.53
CA ALA A 90 3.35 -7.32 -6.58
C ALA A 90 4.29 -8.53 -6.39
N ALA A 91 4.78 -8.74 -5.15
CA ALA A 91 5.63 -9.90 -4.84
C ALA A 91 4.89 -11.23 -5.04
N TYR A 92 3.63 -11.33 -4.62
CA TYR A 92 2.82 -12.53 -4.87
C TYR A 92 2.66 -12.82 -6.36
N LYS A 93 2.33 -11.80 -7.17
CA LYS A 93 2.13 -11.97 -8.61
C LYS A 93 3.37 -12.49 -9.35
N ILE A 94 4.57 -12.13 -8.89
CA ILE A 94 5.81 -12.53 -9.55
C ILE A 94 6.40 -13.83 -8.99
N THR A 95 6.03 -14.23 -7.77
CA THR A 95 6.61 -15.40 -7.08
C THR A 95 5.64 -16.56 -6.92
N GLY A 96 4.33 -16.28 -6.81
CA GLY A 96 3.32 -17.25 -6.40
C GLY A 96 3.42 -17.65 -4.91
N ASP A 97 4.29 -17.00 -4.12
CA ASP A 97 4.50 -17.37 -2.72
C ASP A 97 3.32 -16.91 -1.84
N VAL A 98 2.62 -17.88 -1.28
CA VAL A 98 1.39 -17.67 -0.49
C VAL A 98 1.59 -16.80 0.76
N LYS A 99 2.81 -16.62 1.24
CA LYS A 99 3.05 -15.72 2.38
C LYS A 99 2.77 -14.26 2.01
N PHE A 100 3.11 -13.84 0.79
CA PHE A 100 2.77 -12.51 0.29
C PHE A 100 1.27 -12.36 0.04
N GLN A 101 0.61 -13.42 -0.47
CA GLN A 101 -0.85 -13.43 -0.62
C GLN A 101 -1.56 -13.21 0.71
N ARG A 102 -1.15 -13.95 1.76
CA ARG A 102 -1.73 -13.81 3.10
C ARG A 102 -1.54 -12.40 3.67
N MET A 103 -0.35 -11.84 3.50
CA MET A 103 -0.07 -10.47 3.90
C MET A 103 -0.98 -9.46 3.17
N ALA A 104 -1.12 -9.58 1.86
CA ALA A 104 -1.95 -8.70 1.05
C ALA A 104 -3.45 -8.83 1.42
N LEU A 105 -3.95 -10.04 1.64
CA LEU A 105 -5.33 -10.26 2.09
C LEU A 105 -5.58 -9.68 3.48
N LYS A 106 -4.62 -9.84 4.41
CA LYS A 106 -4.73 -9.22 5.74
C LYS A 106 -4.78 -7.70 5.64
N ALA A 107 -3.93 -7.10 4.81
CA ALA A 107 -3.95 -5.65 4.59
C ALA A 107 -5.26 -5.18 3.93
N ALA A 108 -5.81 -5.95 3.00
CA ALA A 108 -7.09 -5.65 2.38
C ALA A 108 -8.25 -5.72 3.40
N ASP A 109 -8.21 -6.66 4.35
CA ASP A 109 -9.17 -6.73 5.44
C ASP A 109 -9.11 -5.47 6.32
N GLU A 110 -7.90 -5.05 6.70
CA GLU A 110 -7.73 -3.86 7.56
C GLU A 110 -8.15 -2.58 6.83
N LEU A 111 -7.77 -2.43 5.55
CA LEU A 111 -8.26 -1.32 4.73
C LEU A 111 -9.78 -1.35 4.59
N GLY A 112 -10.36 -2.53 4.36
CA GLY A 112 -11.81 -2.69 4.25
C GLY A 112 -12.57 -2.35 5.53
N LYS A 113 -11.98 -2.53 6.71
CA LYS A 113 -12.57 -2.12 8.00
C LYS A 113 -12.68 -0.59 8.14
N ARG A 114 -11.93 0.17 7.35
CA ARG A 114 -12.06 1.64 7.30
C ARG A 114 -13.26 2.12 6.48
N HIS A 115 -14.02 1.21 5.90
CA HIS A 115 -15.21 1.56 5.12
C HIS A 115 -16.34 2.00 6.05
N HIS A 116 -16.71 3.27 5.96
CA HIS A 116 -17.86 3.82 6.67
C HIS A 116 -19.15 3.46 5.93
N TYR A 117 -19.99 2.65 6.57
CA TYR A 117 -21.13 2.02 5.93
C TYR A 117 -22.15 3.02 5.37
N GLU A 118 -22.46 4.08 6.13
CA GLU A 118 -23.51 5.06 5.77
C GLU A 118 -23.08 5.96 4.61
N SER A 119 -21.83 6.48 4.63
CA SER A 119 -21.33 7.33 3.56
C SER A 119 -20.79 6.56 2.36
N GLY A 120 -20.47 5.28 2.54
CA GLY A 120 -19.91 4.42 1.50
C GLY A 120 -18.44 4.67 1.20
N VAL A 121 -17.72 5.46 2.02
CA VAL A 121 -16.32 5.79 1.79
C VAL A 121 -15.36 5.00 2.68
N ILE A 122 -14.15 4.76 2.20
CA ILE A 122 -13.01 4.39 3.03
C ILE A 122 -12.51 5.68 3.68
N ALA A 123 -12.45 5.69 5.02
CA ALA A 123 -11.96 6.85 5.75
C ALA A 123 -10.44 7.00 5.58
N SER A 124 -9.97 8.20 5.18
CA SER A 124 -8.55 8.46 4.99
C SER A 124 -7.81 8.52 6.34
N PHE A 125 -7.77 9.68 6.98
CA PHE A 125 -6.98 9.93 8.20
C PHE A 125 -7.81 9.99 9.48
N CYS A 126 -9.16 9.95 9.38
CA CYS A 126 -10.05 10.07 10.52
C CYS A 126 -10.39 8.70 11.12
N SER A 127 -10.85 8.72 12.36
CA SER A 127 -11.50 7.57 12.99
C SER A 127 -12.91 7.39 12.44
N LEU A 128 -13.39 6.16 12.30
CA LEU A 128 -14.79 5.87 11.95
C LEU A 128 -15.78 6.30 13.04
N LYS A 129 -15.28 6.68 14.22
CA LYS A 129 -16.09 7.21 15.33
C LYS A 129 -16.22 8.74 15.26
N ASP A 130 -15.49 9.40 14.38
CA ASP A 130 -15.54 10.84 14.24
C ASP A 130 -16.87 11.27 13.62
N SER A 131 -17.34 12.45 13.98
CA SER A 131 -18.59 13.01 13.44
C SER A 131 -18.46 13.42 11.97
N LYS A 132 -17.23 13.51 11.45
CA LYS A 132 -16.94 13.85 10.06
C LYS A 132 -15.97 12.81 9.50
N ILE A 133 -16.41 12.07 8.50
CA ILE A 133 -15.58 11.13 7.76
C ILE A 133 -14.98 11.87 6.57
N ASN A 134 -13.66 11.83 6.46
CA ASN A 134 -12.96 12.43 5.34
C ASN A 134 -12.61 11.39 4.27
N MET A 135 -12.60 11.84 3.04
CA MET A 135 -12.16 11.12 1.85
C MET A 135 -11.31 12.07 1.00
N ILE A 136 -10.23 11.56 0.45
CA ILE A 136 -9.35 12.32 -0.45
C ILE A 136 -9.24 11.61 -1.81
N ALA A 137 -8.73 12.34 -2.82
CA ALA A 137 -8.77 11.84 -4.19
C ALA A 137 -7.90 10.59 -4.43
N ASP A 138 -6.84 10.43 -3.67
CA ASP A 138 -5.94 9.28 -3.79
C ASP A 138 -6.49 8.00 -3.16
N ASP A 139 -7.55 8.08 -2.33
CA ASP A 139 -8.23 6.89 -1.79
C ASP A 139 -8.69 5.95 -2.91
N VAL A 140 -9.02 6.49 -4.10
CA VAL A 140 -9.42 5.68 -5.25
C VAL A 140 -8.28 4.79 -5.75
N MET A 141 -7.04 5.24 -5.63
CA MET A 141 -5.87 4.44 -6.03
C MET A 141 -5.62 3.30 -5.06
N ASN A 142 -6.00 3.47 -3.79
CA ASN A 142 -5.90 2.45 -2.75
C ASN A 142 -6.90 1.29 -2.95
N LEU A 143 -7.96 1.50 -3.75
CA LEU A 143 -8.91 0.44 -4.10
C LEU A 143 -8.29 -0.74 -4.85
N GLN A 144 -7.11 -0.59 -5.45
CA GLN A 144 -6.41 -1.68 -6.14
C GLN A 144 -6.23 -2.89 -5.23
N LEU A 145 -5.91 -2.67 -3.95
CA LEU A 145 -5.77 -3.76 -2.97
C LEU A 145 -7.09 -4.49 -2.73
N ILE A 146 -8.19 -3.74 -2.55
CA ILE A 146 -9.53 -4.31 -2.31
C ILE A 146 -10.03 -5.06 -3.56
N ILE A 147 -9.84 -4.49 -4.76
CA ILE A 147 -10.23 -5.12 -6.02
C ILE A 147 -9.44 -6.42 -6.24
N TRP A 148 -8.13 -6.39 -5.96
CA TRP A 148 -7.31 -7.60 -6.02
C TRP A 148 -7.79 -8.67 -5.02
N ALA A 149 -8.06 -8.30 -3.77
CA ALA A 149 -8.58 -9.23 -2.76
C ALA A 149 -9.92 -9.84 -3.17
N HIS A 150 -10.81 -9.06 -3.82
CA HIS A 150 -12.03 -9.59 -4.42
C HIS A 150 -11.72 -10.61 -5.53
N SER A 151 -10.79 -10.31 -6.43
CA SER A 151 -10.43 -11.22 -7.53
C SER A 151 -9.83 -12.55 -7.05
N GLU A 152 -9.11 -12.54 -5.92
CA GLU A 152 -8.50 -13.73 -5.33
C GLU A 152 -9.50 -14.61 -4.56
N THR A 153 -10.49 -13.98 -3.91
CA THR A 153 -11.35 -14.67 -2.93
C THR A 153 -12.80 -14.77 -3.35
N ASN A 154 -13.24 -13.96 -4.31
CA ASN A 154 -14.64 -13.75 -4.67
C ASN A 154 -15.55 -13.38 -3.47
N HIS A 155 -14.97 -12.79 -2.41
CA HIS A 155 -15.70 -12.45 -1.20
C HIS A 155 -16.53 -11.17 -1.41
N PRO A 156 -17.86 -11.18 -1.14
CA PRO A 156 -18.77 -10.07 -1.45
C PRO A 156 -18.51 -8.81 -0.61
N PHE A 157 -17.79 -8.93 0.49
CA PHE A 157 -17.37 -7.79 1.30
C PHE A 157 -16.52 -6.81 0.49
N TYR A 158 -15.47 -7.30 -0.18
CA TYR A 158 -14.57 -6.46 -0.98
C TYR A 158 -15.29 -5.80 -2.14
N GLU A 159 -16.18 -6.56 -2.82
CA GLU A 159 -16.99 -6.03 -3.91
C GLU A 159 -17.83 -4.84 -3.47
N ARG A 160 -18.51 -4.98 -2.34
CA ARG A 160 -19.31 -3.90 -1.75
C ARG A 160 -18.46 -2.68 -1.42
N VAL A 161 -17.30 -2.88 -0.78
CA VAL A 161 -16.40 -1.79 -0.38
C VAL A 161 -15.94 -0.99 -1.58
N TYR A 162 -15.34 -1.63 -2.60
CA TYR A 162 -14.80 -0.87 -3.72
C TYR A 162 -15.90 -0.20 -4.56
N LYS A 163 -17.05 -0.85 -4.77
CA LYS A 163 -18.16 -0.25 -5.52
C LYS A 163 -18.73 0.99 -4.83
N LYS A 164 -18.93 0.91 -3.53
CA LYS A 164 -19.47 2.02 -2.75
C LYS A 164 -18.50 3.19 -2.70
N HIS A 165 -17.22 2.91 -2.45
CA HIS A 165 -16.20 3.97 -2.42
C HIS A 165 -16.02 4.62 -3.80
N ALA A 166 -15.93 3.85 -4.88
CA ALA A 166 -15.85 4.38 -6.23
C ALA A 166 -17.05 5.28 -6.58
N GLN A 167 -18.26 4.87 -6.19
CA GLN A 167 -19.46 5.69 -6.39
C GLN A 167 -19.40 6.99 -5.58
N ALA A 168 -18.88 6.94 -4.35
CA ALA A 168 -18.70 8.14 -3.53
C ALA A 168 -17.67 9.11 -4.15
N VAL A 169 -16.58 8.61 -4.70
CA VAL A 169 -15.59 9.42 -5.44
C VAL A 169 -16.23 10.13 -6.64
N ILE A 170 -17.02 9.40 -7.43
CA ILE A 170 -17.75 9.98 -8.57
C ILE A 170 -18.69 11.10 -8.09
N ASN A 171 -19.41 10.87 -7.01
CA ASN A 171 -20.44 11.81 -6.55
C ASN A 171 -19.87 13.06 -5.88
N TYR A 172 -18.71 12.98 -5.24
CA TYR A 172 -18.23 14.03 -4.35
C TYR A 172 -16.87 14.65 -4.74
N ILE A 173 -16.06 13.95 -5.51
CA ILE A 173 -14.73 14.43 -5.90
C ILE A 173 -14.68 14.84 -7.37
N ILE A 174 -15.31 14.07 -8.26
CA ILE A 174 -15.30 14.40 -9.70
C ILE A 174 -16.26 15.58 -9.93
N ARG A 175 -15.75 16.60 -10.59
CA ARG A 175 -16.53 17.78 -11.00
C ARG A 175 -17.11 17.55 -12.39
N GLU A 176 -18.33 18.05 -12.59
CA GLU A 176 -18.97 18.13 -13.92
C GLU A 176 -18.24 19.14 -14.82
#